data_0bd1ec315fd93f60b15bccb0ee33ae8f
#
_entry.id   0bd1ec315fd93f60b15bccb0ee33ae8f
#
_cell.length_a   1.000
_cell.length_b   1.000
_cell.length_c   1.000
_cell.angle_alpha   90.00
_cell.angle_beta   90.00
_cell.angle_gamma   90.00
#
_symmetry.space_group_name_H-M   'P 1'
#
loop_
_entity.id
_entity.type
_entity.pdbx_description
1 polymer ?
#
loop_
_entity_poly.entity_id
_entity_poly.type
_entity_poly.pdbx_seq_one_letter_code
_entity_poly.pdbx_strand_id
1 'polypeptide(L)'
;MRVTRPDTRADLGTLGLSLAEGKRLLVGVQREVVAAQARVHAVHRPACRGCAASCRIKDYRRHALATLFGQVAVRLPRFHCAGCVTTVAGVGWPSHVRSTPELDRLRAQLSALMTYRTAAEVLTQLFPVDAGADPETLRRHTFQVAEGLPTPAFTGNTCASTSAAVR
;
A
#
# COMPACT_ATOMS: atom_id res chain seq x y z
N MET A 1 -25.02 4.84 2.81
CA MET A 1 -25.08 3.44 3.27
C MET A 1 -26.02 3.37 4.48
N ARG A 2 -27.07 2.55 4.43
CA ARG A 2 -28.00 2.38 5.55
C ARG A 2 -27.67 1.07 6.26
N VAL A 3 -27.33 1.13 7.54
CA VAL A 3 -27.14 -0.06 8.38
C VAL A 3 -28.51 -0.35 9.01
N THR A 4 -29.21 -1.36 8.51
CA THR A 4 -30.51 -1.78 9.06
C THR A 4 -30.26 -3.01 9.93
N ARG A 5 -30.64 -2.93 11.20
CA ARG A 5 -30.55 -4.06 12.14
C ARG A 5 -31.93 -4.58 12.45
N PRO A 6 -32.10 -5.91 12.61
CA PRO A 6 -33.34 -6.44 13.14
C PRO A 6 -33.58 -5.90 14.55
N ASP A 7 -34.82 -5.59 14.88
CA ASP A 7 -35.25 -4.95 16.14
C ASP A 7 -35.25 -5.95 17.34
N THR A 8 -34.16 -6.66 17.51
CA THR A 8 -33.96 -7.56 18.65
C THR A 8 -33.09 -6.85 19.70
N ARG A 9 -33.73 -6.14 20.59
CA ARG A 9 -33.13 -5.37 21.70
C ARG A 9 -32.41 -6.18 22.76
N ALA A 10 -32.30 -7.50 22.62
CA ALA A 10 -31.85 -8.39 23.67
C ALA A 10 -30.41 -8.88 23.57
N ASP A 11 -29.69 -8.63 22.47
CA ASP A 11 -28.35 -9.18 22.27
C ASP A 11 -27.30 -8.06 22.14
N LEU A 12 -26.41 -7.98 23.15
CA LEU A 12 -25.25 -7.08 23.14
C LEU A 12 -24.33 -7.30 21.92
N GLY A 13 -24.31 -8.51 21.36
CA GLY A 13 -23.55 -8.83 20.16
C GLY A 13 -24.02 -8.10 18.89
N THR A 14 -25.23 -7.52 18.91
CA THR A 14 -25.78 -6.74 17.78
C THR A 14 -25.49 -5.25 17.87
N LEU A 15 -24.92 -4.77 18.97
CA LEU A 15 -24.57 -3.36 19.16
C LEU A 15 -23.29 -3.00 18.37
N GLY A 16 -23.27 -1.79 17.88
CA GLY A 16 -22.13 -1.25 17.14
C GLY A 16 -22.04 -1.77 15.68
N LEU A 17 -20.91 -1.64 15.06
CA LEU A 17 -20.66 -2.13 13.69
C LEU A 17 -20.05 -3.52 13.74
N SER A 18 -20.54 -4.44 12.92
CA SER A 18 -19.85 -5.69 12.66
C SER A 18 -18.54 -5.43 11.87
N LEU A 19 -17.60 -6.35 11.96
CA LEU A 19 -16.34 -6.26 11.21
C LEU A 19 -16.59 -6.12 9.70
N ALA A 20 -17.57 -6.85 9.17
CA ALA A 20 -17.93 -6.78 7.75
C ALA A 20 -18.50 -5.41 7.35
N GLU A 21 -19.29 -4.78 8.22
CA GLU A 21 -19.81 -3.42 7.99
C GLU A 21 -18.68 -2.40 8.08
N GLY A 22 -17.78 -2.53 9.06
CA GLY A 22 -16.61 -1.68 9.21
C GLY A 22 -15.71 -1.74 7.98
N LYS A 23 -15.42 -2.93 7.46
CA LYS A 23 -14.66 -3.11 6.22
C LYS A 23 -15.31 -2.41 5.03
N ARG A 24 -16.64 -2.55 4.85
CA ARG A 24 -17.37 -1.88 3.75
C ARG A 24 -17.31 -0.36 3.85
N LEU A 25 -17.41 0.19 5.05
CA LEU A 25 -17.29 1.63 5.30
C LEU A 25 -15.88 2.12 4.94
N LEU A 26 -14.85 1.43 5.41
CA LEU A 26 -13.44 1.79 5.14
C LEU A 26 -13.14 1.77 3.64
N VAL A 27 -13.61 0.76 2.91
CA VAL A 27 -13.48 0.71 1.43
C VAL A 27 -14.16 1.91 0.78
N GLY A 28 -15.37 2.28 1.23
CA GLY A 28 -16.09 3.43 0.71
C GLY A 28 -15.35 4.75 0.94
N VAL A 29 -14.91 4.99 2.17
CA VAL A 29 -14.13 6.19 2.53
C VAL A 29 -12.84 6.26 1.75
N GLN A 30 -12.09 5.16 1.66
CA GLN A 30 -10.84 5.11 0.91
C GLN A 30 -11.02 5.48 -0.57
N ARG A 31 -12.07 4.98 -1.21
CA ARG A 31 -12.38 5.31 -2.61
C ARG A 31 -12.62 6.80 -2.79
N GLU A 32 -13.40 7.41 -1.91
CA GLU A 32 -13.70 8.85 -1.98
C GLU A 32 -12.46 9.70 -1.72
N VAL A 33 -11.64 9.35 -0.74
CA VAL A 33 -10.39 10.06 -0.44
C VAL A 33 -9.44 10.00 -1.64
N VAL A 34 -9.20 8.82 -2.20
CA VAL A 34 -8.31 8.67 -3.36
C VAL A 34 -8.87 9.39 -4.59
N ALA A 35 -10.19 9.33 -4.82
CA ALA A 35 -10.82 10.06 -5.92
C ALA A 35 -10.68 11.58 -5.74
N ALA A 36 -10.82 12.10 -4.52
CA ALA A 36 -10.62 13.52 -4.23
C ALA A 36 -9.17 13.94 -4.47
N GLN A 37 -8.21 13.16 -3.97
CA GLN A 37 -6.77 13.41 -4.19
C GLN A 37 -6.41 13.39 -5.68
N ALA A 38 -6.94 12.43 -6.45
CA ALA A 38 -6.72 12.35 -7.88
C ALA A 38 -7.28 13.57 -8.63
N ARG A 39 -8.44 14.10 -8.22
CA ARG A 39 -9.00 15.34 -8.80
C ARG A 39 -8.11 16.53 -8.52
N VAL A 40 -7.65 16.72 -7.30
CA VAL A 40 -6.72 17.81 -6.93
C VAL A 40 -5.44 17.69 -7.73
N HIS A 41 -4.89 16.49 -7.86
CA HIS A 41 -3.68 16.24 -8.65
C HIS A 41 -3.85 16.58 -10.13
N ALA A 42 -5.01 16.31 -10.72
CA ALA A 42 -5.28 16.60 -12.13
C ALA A 42 -5.30 18.10 -12.46
N VAL A 43 -5.55 18.96 -11.48
CA VAL A 43 -5.53 20.43 -11.64
C VAL A 43 -4.09 20.96 -11.75
N HIS A 44 -3.13 20.32 -11.07
CA HIS A 44 -1.74 20.75 -11.08
C HIS A 44 -1.05 20.28 -12.37
N ARG A 45 -0.83 21.21 -13.30
CA ARG A 45 -0.13 20.94 -14.55
C ARG A 45 1.38 21.08 -14.35
N PRO A 46 2.17 20.01 -14.55
CA PRO A 46 3.61 20.10 -14.40
C PRO A 46 4.21 20.95 -15.51
N ALA A 47 5.32 21.63 -15.18
CA ALA A 47 6.16 22.26 -16.19
C ALA A 47 6.96 21.18 -16.95
N CYS A 48 7.18 21.40 -18.22
CA CYS A 48 8.03 20.54 -19.04
C CYS A 48 9.48 20.64 -18.58
N ARG A 49 10.13 19.50 -18.37
CA ARG A 49 11.55 19.48 -17.96
C ARG A 49 12.51 19.99 -19.05
N GLY A 50 12.10 19.97 -20.32
CA GLY A 50 12.96 20.40 -21.43
C GLY A 50 12.82 21.89 -21.79
N CYS A 51 11.62 22.49 -21.66
CA CYS A 51 11.38 23.87 -22.08
C CYS A 51 10.62 24.71 -21.04
N ALA A 52 10.39 24.19 -19.85
CA ALA A 52 9.64 24.83 -18.75
C ALA A 52 8.19 25.27 -19.08
N ALA A 53 7.70 25.01 -20.29
CA ALA A 53 6.32 25.32 -20.66
C ALA A 53 5.32 24.45 -19.89
N SER A 54 4.14 25.00 -19.58
CA SER A 54 3.07 24.27 -18.92
C SER A 54 2.54 23.15 -19.83
N CYS A 55 2.54 21.93 -19.33
CA CYS A 55 2.03 20.76 -20.05
C CYS A 55 0.50 20.74 -20.09
N ARG A 56 -0.07 20.16 -21.15
CA ARG A 56 -1.51 19.91 -21.27
C ARG A 56 -1.83 18.46 -20.96
N ILE A 57 -3.05 18.18 -20.47
CA ILE A 57 -3.51 16.80 -20.28
C ILE A 57 -3.62 16.14 -21.65
N LYS A 58 -2.96 15.01 -21.82
CA LYS A 58 -3.04 14.17 -23.02
C LYS A 58 -4.19 13.18 -22.91
N ASP A 59 -4.18 12.40 -21.85
CA ASP A 59 -5.17 11.36 -21.57
C ASP A 59 -5.13 10.99 -20.08
N TYR A 60 -5.99 10.03 -19.69
CA TYR A 60 -6.03 9.46 -18.35
C TYR A 60 -5.73 7.97 -18.39
N ARG A 61 -4.84 7.51 -17.54
CA ARG A 61 -4.59 6.07 -17.34
C ARG A 61 -5.20 5.57 -16.03
N ARG A 62 -5.77 4.37 -16.09
CA ARG A 62 -6.24 3.66 -14.89
C ARG A 62 -5.07 2.92 -14.25
N HIS A 63 -4.95 3.08 -12.95
CA HIS A 63 -4.03 2.35 -12.10
C HIS A 63 -4.84 1.64 -11.02
N ALA A 64 -4.51 0.39 -10.72
CA ALA A 64 -5.06 -0.34 -9.59
C ALA A 64 -4.01 -0.31 -8.47
N LEU A 65 -4.44 0.13 -7.29
CA LEU A 65 -3.61 0.24 -6.10
C LEU A 65 -4.23 -0.56 -4.97
N ALA A 66 -3.51 -1.52 -4.45
CA ALA A 66 -3.89 -2.20 -3.23
C ALA A 66 -3.54 -1.32 -2.03
N THR A 67 -4.52 -1.07 -1.19
CA THR A 67 -4.37 -0.29 0.04
C THR A 67 -4.78 -1.14 1.24
N LEU A 68 -4.48 -0.68 2.45
CA LEU A 68 -4.92 -1.32 3.68
C LEU A 68 -6.46 -1.43 3.76
N PHE A 69 -7.16 -0.52 3.06
CA PHE A 69 -8.62 -0.45 3.07
C PHE A 69 -9.24 -0.88 1.73
N GLY A 70 -8.61 -1.84 1.07
CA GLY A 70 -9.10 -2.44 -0.17
C GLY A 70 -8.40 -1.95 -1.43
N GLN A 71 -8.78 -2.54 -2.55
CA GLN A 71 -8.25 -2.15 -3.85
C GLN A 71 -8.99 -0.93 -4.40
N VAL A 72 -8.22 0.05 -4.86
CA VAL A 72 -8.74 1.29 -5.43
C VAL A 72 -8.26 1.43 -6.87
N ALA A 73 -9.20 1.69 -7.78
CA ALA A 73 -8.86 2.08 -9.14
C ALA A 73 -8.79 3.61 -9.21
N VAL A 74 -7.62 4.15 -9.53
CA VAL A 74 -7.40 5.59 -9.70
C VAL A 74 -7.14 5.92 -11.18
N ARG A 75 -7.73 7.01 -11.67
CA ARG A 75 -7.46 7.56 -13.00
C ARG A 75 -6.55 8.76 -12.86
N LEU A 76 -5.31 8.63 -13.33
CA LEU A 76 -4.31 9.68 -13.27
C LEU A 76 -4.06 10.27 -14.65
N PRO A 77 -3.92 11.61 -14.75
CA PRO A 77 -3.64 12.28 -16.01
C PRO A 77 -2.20 12.01 -16.46
N ARG A 78 -2.02 11.83 -17.75
CA ARG A 78 -0.73 12.00 -18.42
C ARG A 78 -0.69 13.35 -19.09
N PHE A 79 0.44 14.01 -18.99
CA PHE A 79 0.62 15.35 -19.54
C PHE A 79 1.51 15.31 -20.78
N HIS A 80 1.26 16.23 -21.71
CA HIS A 80 2.00 16.36 -22.95
C HIS A 80 2.48 17.81 -23.11
N CYS A 81 3.75 17.97 -23.48
CA CYS A 81 4.30 19.25 -23.88
C CYS A 81 4.22 19.40 -25.40
N ALA A 82 3.51 20.42 -25.89
CA ALA A 82 3.37 20.67 -27.31
C ALA A 82 4.69 21.08 -27.97
N GLY A 83 5.56 21.82 -27.28
CA GLY A 83 6.83 22.30 -27.83
C GLY A 83 7.90 21.20 -27.94
N CYS A 84 8.01 20.32 -26.93
CA CYS A 84 9.01 19.24 -26.92
C CYS A 84 8.48 17.90 -27.40
N VAL A 85 7.18 17.79 -27.69
CA VAL A 85 6.48 16.54 -28.07
C VAL A 85 6.67 15.41 -27.03
N THR A 86 7.03 15.74 -25.79
CA THR A 86 7.29 14.79 -24.72
C THR A 86 6.04 14.51 -23.87
N THR A 87 5.87 13.28 -23.43
CA THR A 87 4.80 12.90 -22.52
C THR A 87 5.38 12.67 -21.11
N VAL A 88 4.81 13.34 -20.12
CA VAL A 88 5.21 13.25 -18.72
C VAL A 88 4.07 12.64 -17.92
N ALA A 89 4.37 11.64 -17.10
CA ALA A 89 3.43 11.17 -16.08
C ALA A 89 3.37 12.23 -14.97
N GLY A 90 2.17 12.64 -14.61
CA GLY A 90 1.99 13.65 -13.55
C GLY A 90 2.41 13.16 -12.18
N VAL A 91 2.33 11.85 -11.93
CA VAL A 91 2.82 11.17 -10.73
C VAL A 91 3.95 10.25 -11.13
N GLY A 92 5.07 10.32 -10.41
CA GLY A 92 6.12 9.32 -10.48
C GLY A 92 5.62 8.01 -9.87
N TRP A 93 4.94 7.21 -10.71
CA TRP A 93 4.46 5.90 -10.31
C TRP A 93 5.47 4.86 -10.76
N PRO A 94 6.21 4.23 -9.84
CA PRO A 94 7.11 3.14 -10.21
C PRO A 94 6.31 2.01 -10.86
N SER A 95 6.77 1.50 -11.99
CA SER A 95 6.02 0.54 -12.83
C SER A 95 5.67 -0.78 -12.11
N HIS A 96 6.41 -1.11 -11.05
CA HIS A 96 6.26 -2.33 -10.25
C HIS A 96 5.45 -2.12 -8.96
N VAL A 97 5.21 -0.88 -8.53
CA VAL A 97 4.46 -0.59 -7.29
C VAL A 97 2.97 -0.70 -7.54
N ARG A 98 2.33 -1.64 -6.87
CA ARG A 98 0.88 -1.88 -6.94
C ARG A 98 0.19 -1.83 -5.59
N SER A 99 0.92 -1.52 -4.53
CA SER A 99 0.45 -1.43 -3.15
C SER A 99 0.96 -0.15 -2.48
N THR A 100 0.25 0.27 -1.44
CA THR A 100 0.70 1.41 -0.62
C THR A 100 1.83 0.98 0.31
N PRO A 101 2.77 1.90 0.63
CA PRO A 101 3.87 1.60 1.56
C PRO A 101 3.40 1.12 2.93
N GLU A 102 2.23 1.56 3.39
CA GLU A 102 1.63 1.13 4.66
C GLU A 102 1.21 -0.33 4.62
N LEU A 103 0.56 -0.75 3.53
CA LEU A 103 0.18 -2.15 3.34
C LEU A 103 1.43 -3.04 3.25
N ASP A 104 2.45 -2.60 2.53
CA ASP A 104 3.71 -3.34 2.39
C ASP A 104 4.45 -3.45 3.71
N ARG A 105 4.47 -2.37 4.53
CA ARG A 105 5.02 -2.41 5.89
C ARG A 105 4.29 -3.42 6.76
N LEU A 106 2.96 -3.40 6.76
CA LEU A 106 2.17 -4.35 7.56
C LEU A 106 2.39 -5.79 7.12
N ARG A 107 2.46 -6.06 5.82
CA ARG A 107 2.81 -7.37 5.27
C ARG A 107 4.16 -7.85 5.78
N ALA A 108 5.19 -7.00 5.69
CA ALA A 108 6.53 -7.31 6.16
C ALA A 108 6.57 -7.58 7.67
N GLN A 109 5.89 -6.75 8.48
CA GLN A 109 5.81 -6.93 9.93
C GLN A 109 5.13 -8.24 10.31
N LEU A 110 3.97 -8.55 9.74
CA LEU A 110 3.28 -9.80 10.02
C LEU A 110 4.09 -11.01 9.57
N SER A 111 4.75 -10.93 8.41
CA SER A 111 5.61 -12.01 7.90
C SER A 111 6.86 -12.23 8.74
N ALA A 112 7.33 -11.25 9.50
CA ALA A 112 8.43 -11.39 10.45
C ALA A 112 8.00 -12.04 11.77
N LEU A 113 6.72 -11.95 12.12
CA LEU A 113 6.19 -12.43 13.40
C LEU A 113 5.54 -13.81 13.31
N MET A 114 5.07 -14.21 12.12
CA MET A 114 4.30 -15.44 11.93
C MET A 114 4.52 -16.05 10.54
N THR A 115 4.00 -17.26 10.31
CA THR A 115 4.08 -17.88 8.99
C THR A 115 3.32 -17.07 7.93
N TYR A 116 3.75 -17.09 6.68
CA TYR A 116 3.08 -16.38 5.57
C TYR A 116 1.60 -16.74 5.44
N ARG A 117 1.23 -17.99 5.72
CA ARG A 117 -0.17 -18.44 5.73
C ARG A 117 -0.96 -17.72 6.81
N THR A 118 -0.49 -17.76 8.06
CA THR A 118 -1.15 -17.07 9.17
C THR A 118 -1.22 -15.56 8.96
N ALA A 119 -0.15 -14.95 8.44
CA ALA A 119 -0.13 -13.53 8.12
C ALA A 119 -1.19 -13.17 7.05
N ALA A 120 -1.34 -14.01 6.02
CA ALA A 120 -2.37 -13.85 5.00
C ALA A 120 -3.79 -13.97 5.59
N GLU A 121 -4.03 -14.94 6.45
CA GLU A 121 -5.31 -15.12 7.16
C GLU A 121 -5.64 -13.90 8.04
N VAL A 122 -4.70 -13.42 8.84
CA VAL A 122 -4.87 -12.23 9.68
C VAL A 122 -5.21 -11.00 8.83
N LEU A 123 -4.49 -10.77 7.73
CA LEU A 123 -4.77 -9.65 6.82
C LEU A 123 -6.18 -9.73 6.25
N THR A 124 -6.60 -10.89 5.76
CA THR A 124 -7.93 -11.05 5.16
C THR A 124 -9.06 -11.00 6.18
N GLN A 125 -8.82 -11.47 7.41
CA GLN A 125 -9.80 -11.42 8.48
C GLN A 125 -10.01 -9.99 9.01
N LEU A 126 -8.94 -9.23 9.22
CA LEU A 126 -9.02 -7.90 9.83
C LEU A 126 -9.25 -6.76 8.85
N PHE A 127 -8.69 -6.86 7.65
CA PHE A 127 -8.73 -5.78 6.66
C PHE A 127 -9.49 -6.20 5.38
N PRO A 128 -10.06 -5.24 4.64
CA PRO A 128 -10.69 -5.50 3.36
C PRO A 128 -9.66 -5.64 2.23
N VAL A 129 -8.61 -6.43 2.45
CA VAL A 129 -7.53 -6.65 1.49
C VAL A 129 -7.85 -7.91 0.69
N ASP A 130 -8.28 -7.71 -0.57
CA ASP A 130 -8.61 -8.82 -1.46
C ASP A 130 -7.39 -9.27 -2.26
N ALA A 131 -6.67 -8.32 -2.85
CA ALA A 131 -5.54 -8.61 -3.71
C ALA A 131 -4.21 -8.57 -2.95
N GLY A 132 -3.41 -9.62 -3.14
CA GLY A 132 -2.04 -9.66 -2.59
C GLY A 132 -1.98 -9.93 -1.09
N ALA A 133 -3.01 -10.56 -0.54
CA ALA A 133 -3.00 -11.13 0.81
C ALA A 133 -2.81 -12.66 0.79
N ASP A 134 -2.35 -13.23 -0.33
CA ASP A 134 -1.98 -14.64 -0.39
C ASP A 134 -0.54 -14.86 0.11
N PRO A 135 -0.23 -16.09 0.61
CA PRO A 135 1.08 -16.38 1.23
C PRO A 135 2.27 -16.15 0.28
N GLU A 136 2.12 -16.44 -1.00
CA GLU A 136 3.21 -16.27 -1.98
C GLU A 136 3.49 -14.79 -2.27
N THR A 137 2.46 -13.97 -2.34
CA THR A 137 2.61 -12.52 -2.47
C THR A 137 3.30 -11.93 -1.24
N LEU A 138 2.92 -12.38 -0.02
CA LEU A 138 3.59 -11.94 1.21
C LEU A 138 5.07 -12.33 1.20
N ARG A 139 5.39 -13.58 0.84
CA ARG A 139 6.76 -14.06 0.73
C ARG A 139 7.58 -13.19 -0.22
N ARG A 140 7.08 -12.97 -1.44
CA ARG A 140 7.74 -12.15 -2.46
C ARG A 140 7.97 -10.71 -1.98
N HIS A 141 6.98 -10.08 -1.36
CA HIS A 141 7.12 -8.73 -0.81
C HIS A 141 8.16 -8.66 0.30
N THR A 142 8.19 -9.64 1.19
CA THR A 142 9.16 -9.68 2.28
C THR A 142 10.59 -9.74 1.73
N PHE A 143 10.85 -10.55 0.69
CA PHE A 143 12.16 -10.59 0.04
C PHE A 143 12.51 -9.25 -0.64
N GLN A 144 11.58 -8.62 -1.35
CA GLN A 144 11.81 -7.31 -1.97
C GLN A 144 12.16 -6.22 -0.94
N VAL A 145 11.49 -6.22 0.22
CA VAL A 145 11.81 -5.31 1.31
C VAL A 145 13.19 -5.61 1.89
N ALA A 146 13.53 -6.89 2.09
CA ALA A 146 14.82 -7.31 2.63
C ALA A 146 15.98 -6.93 1.70
N GLU A 147 15.84 -7.06 0.39
CA GLU A 147 16.84 -6.65 -0.61
C GLU A 147 17.08 -5.13 -0.61
N GLY A 148 16.06 -4.34 -0.26
CA GLY A 148 16.16 -2.87 -0.16
C GLY A 148 16.72 -2.36 1.16
N LEU A 149 16.89 -3.22 2.17
CA LEU A 149 17.47 -2.83 3.45
C LEU A 149 19.00 -2.78 3.36
N PRO A 150 19.65 -1.75 3.94
CA PRO A 150 21.10 -1.74 4.03
C PRO A 150 21.53 -2.94 4.87
N THR A 151 22.45 -3.73 4.35
CA THR A 151 23.04 -4.86 5.07
C THR A 151 23.70 -4.31 6.34
N PRO A 152 23.26 -4.72 7.55
CA PRO A 152 23.94 -4.26 8.77
C PRO A 152 25.40 -4.76 8.67
N ALA A 153 26.35 -3.82 8.75
CA ALA A 153 27.75 -4.17 8.88
C ALA A 153 27.86 -4.93 10.21
N PHE A 154 28.01 -6.23 10.12
CA PHE A 154 28.29 -7.08 11.26
C PHE A 154 29.71 -6.75 11.70
N THR A 155 29.88 -5.79 12.62
CA THR A 155 31.11 -5.63 13.36
C THR A 155 31.23 -6.84 14.26
N GLY A 156 31.92 -7.87 13.75
CA GLY A 156 32.18 -9.07 14.49
C GLY A 156 32.99 -8.73 15.74
N ASN A 157 32.35 -8.69 16.90
CA ASN A 157 33.03 -8.83 18.19
C ASN A 157 33.50 -10.27 18.23
N THR A 158 34.75 -10.47 17.81
CA THR A 158 35.50 -11.68 18.14
C THR A 158 35.57 -11.77 19.66
N CYS A 159 34.81 -12.67 20.24
CA CYS A 159 35.03 -13.10 21.61
C CYS A 159 36.46 -13.65 21.69
N ALA A 160 37.36 -12.87 22.27
CA ALA A 160 38.66 -13.34 22.67
C ALA A 160 38.46 -14.40 23.73
N SER A 161 38.70 -15.67 23.37
CA SER A 161 38.75 -16.78 24.32
C SER A 161 40.02 -16.62 25.15
N THR A 162 39.87 -16.11 26.36
CA THR A 162 40.94 -16.09 27.37
C THR A 162 41.09 -17.51 27.91
N SER A 163 42.04 -18.21 27.35
CA SER A 163 42.50 -19.49 27.88
C SER A 163 43.35 -19.21 29.12
N ALA A 164 42.78 -19.30 30.32
CA ALA A 164 43.51 -19.25 31.55
C ALA A 164 44.17 -20.64 31.78
N ALA A 165 45.47 -20.69 31.58
CA ALA A 165 46.25 -21.82 32.00
C ALA A 165 46.36 -21.84 33.52
N VAL A 166 45.84 -22.93 34.15
CA VAL A 166 46.05 -23.25 35.58
C VAL A 166 47.35 -24.06 35.64
N ARG A 167 48.29 -23.57 36.39
CA ARG A 167 49.43 -24.34 36.91
C ARG A 167 49.09 -24.78 38.33
#